data_efe481892cadb23bb84ff3493bbd55a0
#
_entry.id   efe481892cadb23bb84ff3493bbd55a0
#
_cell.length_a   1.000
_cell.length_b   1.000
_cell.length_c   1.000
_cell.angle_alpha   90.00
_cell.angle_beta   90.00
_cell.angle_gamma   90.00
#
_symmetry.space_group_name_H-M   'P 1'
#
loop_
_entity.id
_entity.type
_entity.pdbx_description
1 polymer ?
#
loop_
_entity_poly.entity_id
_entity_poly.type
_entity_poly.pdbx_seq_one_letter_code
_entity_poly.pdbx_strand_id
1 'polypeptide(L)' 'MSKGEDKIVDLLNRARISFVREKSFSDLKHGLFRYDFYIPCLDGGPAIIEFNGE' A
#
# COMPACT_ATOMS: atom_id res chain seq x y z
N MET A 1 9.94 -9.30 5.57
CA MET A 1 9.55 -7.99 5.06
C MET A 1 9.07 -8.09 3.63
N SER A 2 8.08 -7.33 3.28
CA SER A 2 7.54 -7.36 1.93
C SER A 2 8.31 -6.43 1.01
N LYS A 3 8.99 -7.00 0.03
CA LYS A 3 9.73 -6.20 -0.94
C LYS A 3 8.80 -5.42 -1.88
N GLY A 4 7.61 -5.96 -2.12
CA GLY A 4 6.64 -5.29 -2.97
C GLY A 4 6.08 -4.03 -2.34
N GLU A 5 5.83 -4.07 -1.02
CA GLU A 5 5.37 -2.89 -0.30
C GLU A 5 6.40 -1.77 -0.36
N ASP A 6 7.66 -2.10 -0.09
CA ASP A 6 8.74 -1.11 -0.13
C ASP A 6 8.85 -0.47 -1.51
N LYS A 7 8.65 -1.27 -2.55
CA LYS A 7 8.71 -0.77 -3.91
C LYS A 7 7.58 0.22 -4.20
N ILE A 8 6.38 -0.07 -3.74
CA ILE A 8 5.24 0.83 -3.92
C ILE A 8 5.48 2.15 -3.18
N VAL A 9 5.94 2.06 -1.94
CA VAL A 9 6.25 3.25 -1.14
C VAL A 9 7.32 4.10 -1.84
N ASP A 10 8.36 3.46 -2.34
CA ASP A 10 9.44 4.16 -3.03
C ASP A 10 8.93 4.89 -4.28
N LEU A 11 8.10 4.22 -5.07
CA LEU A 11 7.53 4.81 -6.28
C LEU A 11 6.66 6.03 -5.96
N LEU A 12 5.83 5.92 -4.94
CA LEU A 12 4.95 7.02 -4.53
C LEU A 12 5.76 8.20 -4.01
N ASN A 13 6.81 7.92 -3.25
CA ASN A 13 7.68 8.96 -2.73
C ASN A 13 8.45 9.68 -3.85
N ARG A 14 8.91 8.93 -4.83
CA ARG A 14 9.63 9.51 -5.98
C ARG A 14 8.71 10.40 -6.82
N ALA A 15 7.46 10.00 -6.93
CA ALA A 15 6.47 10.78 -7.66
C ALA A 15 5.91 11.94 -6.82
N ARG A 16 6.33 12.05 -5.57
CA ARG A 16 5.84 13.07 -4.62
C ARG A 16 4.34 13.02 -4.45
N ILE A 17 3.80 11.81 -4.40
CA ILE A 17 2.39 11.57 -4.21
C ILE A 17 2.12 11.35 -2.72
N SER A 18 1.19 12.10 -2.15
CA SER A 18 0.76 11.90 -0.78
C SER A 18 -0.13 10.68 -0.69
N PHE A 19 0.11 9.83 0.30
CA PHE A 19 -0.68 8.61 0.48
C PHE A 19 -0.78 8.25 1.95
N VAL A 20 -1.78 7.45 2.27
CA VAL A 20 -1.95 6.85 3.59
C VAL A 20 -1.75 5.35 3.45
N ARG A 21 -0.95 4.78 4.31
CA ARG A 21 -0.67 3.35 4.29
C ARG A 21 -1.27 2.68 5.52
N GLU A 22 -2.03 1.63 5.31
CA GLU A 22 -2.59 0.83 6.38
C GLU A 22 -2.20 -0.63 6.20
N LYS A 23 -1.88 -1.27 7.31
CA LYS A 23 -1.55 -2.69 7.36
C LYS A 23 -2.61 -3.41 8.15
N SER A 24 -3.14 -4.48 7.59
CA SER A 24 -4.08 -5.33 8.31
C SER A 24 -3.73 -6.79 8.06
N PHE A 25 -4.26 -7.66 8.94
CA PHE A 25 -4.06 -9.09 8.80
C PHE A 25 -5.21 -9.67 8.01
N SER A 26 -4.91 -10.29 6.88
CA SER A 26 -5.93 -10.98 6.09
C SER A 26 -6.14 -12.40 6.60
N ASP A 27 -5.10 -13.02 7.16
CA ASP A 27 -5.19 -14.35 7.76
C ASP A 27 -4.17 -14.49 8.88
N LEU A 28 -4.65 -14.50 10.13
CA LEU A 28 -3.79 -14.61 11.30
C LEU A 28 -3.10 -15.97 11.41
N LYS A 29 -3.77 -17.02 10.93
CA LYS A 29 -3.22 -18.37 11.02
C LYS A 29 -2.01 -18.57 10.12
N HIS A 30 -2.01 -17.91 8.98
CA HIS A 30 -0.95 -18.05 7.99
C HIS A 30 0.00 -16.85 7.96
N GLY A 31 -0.23 -15.86 8.83
CA GLY A 31 0.63 -14.69 8.88
C GLY A 31 0.55 -13.81 7.64
N LEU A 32 -0.56 -13.87 6.92
CA LEU A 32 -0.75 -13.07 5.73
C LEU A 32 -1.16 -11.65 6.08
N PHE A 33 -0.60 -10.71 5.36
CA PHE A 33 -0.87 -9.30 5.56
C PHE A 33 -1.46 -8.69 4.31
N ARG A 34 -2.27 -7.65 4.52
CA ARG A 34 -2.75 -6.81 3.45
C ARG A 34 -2.33 -5.38 3.72
N TYR A 35 -1.78 -4.73 2.72
CA TYR A 35 -1.42 -3.34 2.79
C TYR A 35 -2.31 -2.56 1.84
N ASP A 36 -2.94 -1.50 2.37
CA ASP A 36 -3.78 -0.62 1.58
C ASP A 36 -3.09 0.74 1.50
N PHE A 37 -2.95 1.26 0.29
CA PHE A 37 -2.42 2.60 0.05
C PHE A 37 -3.55 3.45 -0.49
N TYR A 38 -3.92 4.47 0.26
CA TYR A 38 -4.97 5.40 -0.15
C TYR A 38 -4.34 6.69 -0.63
N ILE A 39 -4.65 7.07 -1.85
CA ILE A 39 -4.10 8.27 -2.49
C ILE A 39 -5.24 9.27 -2.70
N PRO A 40 -5.41 10.24 -1.79
CA PRO A 40 -6.57 11.14 -1.87
C PRO A 40 -6.45 12.22 -2.94
N CYS A 41 -5.22 12.56 -3.35
CA CYS A 41 -4.98 13.69 -4.25
C CYS A 41 -4.40 13.25 -5.59
N LEU A 42 -4.89 12.14 -6.12
CA LEU A 42 -4.44 11.67 -7.43
C LEU A 42 -5.21 12.34 -8.54
N ASP A 43 -4.53 12.63 -9.67
CA ASP A 43 -5.18 13.16 -10.85
C ASP A 43 -6.24 12.17 -11.32
N GLY A 44 -7.46 12.65 -11.50
CA GLY A 44 -8.58 11.78 -11.85
C GLY A 44 -9.38 11.28 -10.66
N GLY A 45 -8.98 11.63 -9.44
CA GLY A 45 -9.70 11.30 -8.23
C GLY A 45 -8.94 10.37 -7.29
N PRO A 46 -9.50 10.11 -6.11
CA PRO A 46 -8.84 9.25 -5.13
C PRO A 46 -8.67 7.82 -5.66
N ALA A 47 -7.60 7.18 -5.25
CA ALA A 47 -7.31 5.82 -5.67
C ALA A 47 -6.88 4.98 -4.46
N ILE A 48 -7.14 3.69 -4.54
CA ILE A 48 -6.73 2.74 -3.51
C ILE A 48 -5.92 1.65 -4.19
N ILE A 49 -4.76 1.35 -3.63
CA ILE A 49 -3.91 0.26 -4.09
C ILE A 49 -3.89 -0.79 -2.99
N GLU A 50 -4.25 -2.02 -3.33
CA GLU A 50 -4.19 -3.13 -2.40
C GLU A 50 -3.01 -4.02 -2.74
N PHE A 51 -2.26 -4.40 -1.72
CA PHE A 51 -1.12 -5.30 -1.88
C PHE A 51 -1.20 -6.40 -0.82
N ASN A 52 -1.24 -7.65 -1.25
CA ASN A 52 -1.23 -8.81 -0.37
C ASN A 52 0.19 -9.33 -0.23
N GLY A 53 0.66 -9.46 1.01
CA GLY A 53 2.00 -9.92 1.28
C GLY A 53 2.02 -10.93 2.42
N GLU A 54 3.16 -11.57 2.55
CA GLU A 54 3.41 -12.52 3.63
C GLU A 54 4.39 -11.97 4.64
#